data_ed9511c609f60b54f51851858cfe13d4
#
_entry.id   ed9511c609f60b54f51851858cfe13d4
#
_cell.length_a   1.000
_cell.length_b   1.000
_cell.length_c   1.000
_cell.angle_alpha   90.00
_cell.angle_beta   90.00
_cell.angle_gamma   90.00
#
_symmetry.space_group_name_H-M   'P 1'
#
loop_
_entity.id
_entity.type
_entity.pdbx_description
1 polymer ?
#
loop_
_entity_poly.entity_id
_entity_poly.type
_entity_poly.pdbx_seq_one_letter_code
_entity_poly.pdbx_strand_id
1 'polypeptide(L)'
;VRAGLIAAAGELFAARGAAAVSVREIADRAGVNHGLIHHYFHSKQGLVEATLDELAAQASKSLAAGIDLSPHSPLTRYLVVAGRLLLDGEAAGLNDPLGRSGGLAEVLRQLAELSRSSSTNGQGPGGHEDGENRLRAVRLAALLIGLLLFEPALLEAAGLSGEDPAEVGARLLHASLD
;
A
#
# COMPACT_ATOMS: atom_id res chain seq x y z
N VAL A 1 -15.83 6.16 -16.82
CA VAL A 1 -15.79 4.69 -16.92
C VAL A 1 -14.45 4.15 -16.41
N ARG A 2 -13.28 4.53 -17.02
CA ARG A 2 -11.96 3.99 -16.62
C ARG A 2 -11.68 4.19 -15.14
N ALA A 3 -11.86 5.40 -14.62
CA ALA A 3 -11.65 5.67 -13.19
C ALA A 3 -12.62 4.89 -12.27
N GLY A 4 -13.88 4.69 -12.70
CA GLY A 4 -14.84 3.87 -11.94
C GLY A 4 -14.44 2.40 -11.85
N LEU A 5 -13.87 1.84 -12.93
CA LEU A 5 -13.33 0.47 -12.94
C LEU A 5 -12.12 0.34 -11.99
N ILE A 6 -11.21 1.31 -11.97
CA ILE A 6 -10.06 1.34 -11.06
C ILE A 6 -10.53 1.44 -9.60
N ALA A 7 -11.49 2.32 -9.31
CA ALA A 7 -12.03 2.46 -7.96
C ALA A 7 -12.69 1.16 -7.47
N ALA A 8 -13.56 0.55 -8.29
CA ALA A 8 -14.22 -0.72 -7.97
C ALA A 8 -13.20 -1.86 -7.78
N ALA A 9 -12.17 -1.92 -8.63
CA ALA A 9 -11.09 -2.90 -8.51
C ALA A 9 -10.31 -2.70 -7.20
N GLY A 10 -9.94 -1.46 -6.86
CA GLY A 10 -9.23 -1.15 -5.62
C GLY A 10 -10.00 -1.57 -4.35
N GLU A 11 -11.32 -1.34 -4.32
CA GLU A 11 -12.17 -1.78 -3.22
C GLU A 11 -12.22 -3.32 -3.09
N LEU A 12 -12.44 -4.02 -4.21
CA LEU A 12 -12.54 -5.47 -4.22
C LEU A 12 -11.19 -6.14 -3.94
N PHE A 13 -10.10 -5.61 -4.46
CA PHE A 13 -8.76 -6.14 -4.20
C PHE A 13 -8.34 -5.93 -2.74
N ALA A 14 -8.66 -4.78 -2.15
CA ALA A 14 -8.42 -4.57 -0.73
C ALA A 14 -9.22 -5.52 0.17
N ALA A 15 -10.45 -5.84 -0.22
CA ALA A 15 -11.31 -6.74 0.57
C ALA A 15 -10.93 -8.22 0.45
N ARG A 16 -10.59 -8.70 -0.76
CA ARG A 16 -10.49 -10.15 -1.03
C ARG A 16 -9.21 -10.58 -1.74
N GLY A 17 -8.32 -9.65 -2.10
CA GLY A 17 -7.17 -9.92 -2.96
C GLY A 17 -7.53 -9.99 -4.46
N ALA A 18 -6.56 -9.75 -5.33
CA ALA A 18 -6.81 -9.73 -6.77
C ALA A 18 -7.10 -11.13 -7.33
N ALA A 19 -6.47 -12.18 -6.79
CA ALA A 19 -6.68 -13.56 -7.22
C ALA A 19 -8.15 -13.99 -7.10
N ALA A 20 -8.82 -13.62 -6.00
CA ALA A 20 -10.19 -14.03 -5.69
C ALA A 20 -11.28 -13.20 -6.39
N VAL A 21 -10.90 -12.14 -7.14
CA VAL A 21 -11.85 -11.22 -7.77
C VAL A 21 -11.87 -11.41 -9.29
N SER A 22 -13.05 -11.58 -9.87
CA SER A 22 -13.22 -11.71 -11.32
C SER A 22 -13.43 -10.35 -12.00
N VAL A 23 -13.08 -10.27 -13.29
CA VAL A 23 -13.34 -9.06 -14.11
C VAL A 23 -14.83 -8.72 -14.22
N ARG A 24 -15.72 -9.73 -14.12
CA ARG A 24 -17.17 -9.53 -14.13
C ARG A 24 -17.63 -8.83 -12.87
N GLU A 25 -17.18 -9.28 -11.70
CA GLU A 25 -17.51 -8.64 -10.42
C GLU A 25 -17.05 -7.17 -10.38
N ILE A 26 -15.88 -6.88 -10.94
CA ILE A 26 -15.39 -5.49 -11.01
C ILE A 26 -16.28 -4.64 -11.91
N ALA A 27 -16.67 -5.16 -13.07
CA ALA A 27 -17.56 -4.47 -14.01
C ALA A 27 -18.94 -4.25 -13.41
N ASP A 28 -19.52 -5.27 -12.75
CA ASP A 28 -20.80 -5.20 -12.07
C ASP A 28 -20.77 -4.16 -10.95
N ARG A 29 -19.70 -4.16 -10.13
CA ARG A 29 -19.48 -3.17 -9.08
C ARG A 29 -19.36 -1.74 -9.62
N ALA A 30 -18.74 -1.57 -10.79
CA ALA A 30 -18.60 -0.28 -11.47
C ALA A 30 -19.85 0.12 -12.27
N GLY A 31 -20.86 -0.74 -12.39
CA GLY A 31 -22.09 -0.51 -13.16
C GLY A 31 -21.85 -0.43 -14.67
N VAL A 32 -20.89 -1.20 -15.21
CA VAL A 32 -20.51 -1.14 -16.62
C VAL A 32 -20.38 -2.54 -17.25
N ASN A 33 -20.32 -2.60 -18.58
CA ASN A 33 -20.09 -3.85 -19.29
C ASN A 33 -18.65 -4.34 -19.09
N HIS A 34 -18.48 -5.64 -18.77
CA HIS A 34 -17.17 -6.26 -18.57
C HIS A 34 -16.21 -6.17 -19.77
N GLY A 35 -16.73 -6.06 -21.00
CA GLY A 35 -15.92 -5.85 -22.19
C GLY A 35 -15.11 -4.56 -22.16
N LEU A 36 -15.53 -3.57 -21.36
CA LEU A 36 -14.78 -2.32 -21.18
C LEU A 36 -13.47 -2.51 -20.42
N ILE A 37 -13.35 -3.54 -19.57
CA ILE A 37 -12.08 -3.87 -18.94
C ILE A 37 -11.05 -4.27 -20.00
N HIS A 38 -11.44 -5.10 -20.95
CA HIS A 38 -10.58 -5.47 -22.09
C HIS A 38 -10.21 -4.27 -22.97
N HIS A 39 -11.17 -3.37 -23.17
CA HIS A 39 -10.96 -2.16 -23.96
C HIS A 39 -9.95 -1.20 -23.32
N TYR A 40 -10.04 -0.97 -22.00
CA TYR A 40 -9.20 0.01 -21.31
C TYR A 40 -7.88 -0.56 -20.76
N PHE A 41 -7.86 -1.83 -20.42
CA PHE A 41 -6.75 -2.44 -19.67
C PHE A 41 -6.17 -3.68 -20.35
N HIS A 42 -6.78 -4.18 -21.43
CA HIS A 42 -6.41 -5.36 -22.21
C HIS A 42 -6.49 -6.70 -21.44
N SER A 43 -6.25 -6.70 -20.15
CA SER A 43 -6.27 -7.89 -19.29
C SER A 43 -6.65 -7.53 -17.84
N LYS A 44 -6.92 -8.56 -17.04
CA LYS A 44 -7.06 -8.38 -15.58
C LYS A 44 -5.76 -7.85 -14.98
N GLN A 45 -4.62 -8.35 -15.46
CA GLN A 45 -3.29 -7.91 -15.01
C GLN A 45 -3.07 -6.41 -15.27
N GLY A 46 -3.41 -5.91 -16.47
CA GLY A 46 -3.33 -4.49 -16.78
C GLY A 46 -4.25 -3.62 -15.92
N LEU A 47 -5.41 -4.16 -15.51
CA LEU A 47 -6.28 -3.49 -14.54
C LEU A 47 -5.66 -3.48 -13.14
N VAL A 48 -5.01 -4.56 -12.70
CA VAL A 48 -4.28 -4.62 -11.42
C VAL A 48 -3.19 -3.56 -11.38
N GLU A 49 -2.35 -3.49 -12.43
CA GLU A 49 -1.28 -2.50 -12.56
C GLU A 49 -1.82 -1.07 -12.50
N ALA A 50 -2.83 -0.76 -13.31
CA ALA A 50 -3.46 0.57 -13.32
C ALA A 50 -4.11 0.93 -11.98
N THR A 51 -4.60 -0.06 -11.23
CA THR A 51 -5.18 0.13 -9.91
C THR A 51 -4.09 0.43 -8.88
N LEU A 52 -2.98 -0.29 -8.92
CA LEU A 52 -1.83 -0.02 -8.05
C LEU A 52 -1.24 1.36 -8.29
N ASP A 53 -1.07 1.75 -9.55
CA ASP A 53 -0.54 3.08 -9.91
C ASP A 53 -1.42 4.21 -9.36
N GLU A 54 -2.73 4.07 -9.49
CA GLU A 54 -3.69 5.05 -8.97
C GLU A 54 -3.67 5.11 -7.44
N LEU A 55 -3.67 3.95 -6.78
CA LEU A 55 -3.60 3.86 -5.32
C LEU A 55 -2.28 4.41 -4.78
N ALA A 56 -1.16 4.14 -5.46
CA ALA A 56 0.14 4.68 -5.10
C ALA A 56 0.18 6.21 -5.23
N ALA A 57 -0.38 6.75 -6.30
CA ALA A 57 -0.46 8.20 -6.50
C ALA A 57 -1.31 8.88 -5.40
N GLN A 58 -2.44 8.26 -5.01
CA GLN A 58 -3.27 8.73 -3.91
C GLN A 58 -2.54 8.63 -2.56
N ALA A 59 -1.84 7.52 -2.30
CA ALA A 59 -1.04 7.33 -1.10
C ALA A 59 0.08 8.36 -0.99
N SER A 60 0.82 8.59 -2.07
CA SER A 60 1.88 9.61 -2.12
C SER A 60 1.35 10.99 -1.82
N LYS A 61 0.21 11.35 -2.40
CA LYS A 61 -0.44 12.64 -2.12
C LYS A 61 -0.89 12.75 -0.66
N SER A 62 -1.39 11.67 -0.07
CA SER A 62 -1.80 11.62 1.34
C SER A 62 -0.60 11.75 2.27
N LEU A 63 0.51 11.08 1.98
CA LEU A 63 1.74 11.12 2.76
C LEU A 63 2.34 12.53 2.89
N ALA A 64 2.14 13.39 1.89
CA ALA A 64 2.57 14.78 1.97
C ALA A 64 1.86 15.57 3.10
N ALA A 65 0.70 15.12 3.54
CA ALA A 65 -0.03 15.69 4.68
C ALA A 65 0.26 14.99 6.01
N GLY A 66 0.97 13.86 5.98
CA GLY A 66 1.31 13.04 7.14
C GLY A 66 0.91 11.57 6.97
N ILE A 67 1.32 10.72 7.93
CA ILE A 67 0.97 9.29 7.92
C ILE A 67 -0.42 9.13 8.54
N ASP A 68 -1.39 8.73 7.70
CA ASP A 68 -2.73 8.35 8.12
C ASP A 68 -2.94 6.85 7.89
N LEU A 69 -3.12 6.10 8.97
CA LEU A 69 -3.36 4.65 8.97
C LEU A 69 -4.83 4.29 9.21
N SER A 70 -5.74 5.25 9.13
CA SER A 70 -7.17 4.92 9.22
C SER A 70 -7.57 3.89 8.15
N PRO A 71 -8.56 3.03 8.41
CA PRO A 71 -8.91 1.90 7.52
C PRO A 71 -9.26 2.31 6.09
N HIS A 72 -9.68 3.56 5.88
CA HIS A 72 -10.10 4.09 4.59
C HIS A 72 -9.08 5.04 3.97
N SER A 73 -7.92 5.25 4.61
CA SER A 73 -6.90 6.15 4.09
C SER A 73 -6.32 5.62 2.77
N PRO A 74 -5.88 6.51 1.87
CA PRO A 74 -5.23 6.11 0.63
C PRO A 74 -3.98 5.25 0.86
N LEU A 75 -3.18 5.57 1.88
CA LEU A 75 -1.99 4.81 2.24
C LEU A 75 -2.33 3.39 2.69
N THR A 76 -3.28 3.25 3.63
CA THR A 76 -3.73 1.94 4.12
C THR A 76 -4.24 1.08 2.98
N ARG A 77 -5.10 1.63 2.12
CA ARG A 77 -5.64 0.90 0.96
C ARG A 77 -4.55 0.43 0.02
N TYR A 78 -3.58 1.30 -0.29
CA TYR A 78 -2.44 0.94 -1.12
C TYR A 78 -1.63 -0.20 -0.51
N LEU A 79 -1.24 -0.09 0.77
CA LEU A 79 -0.43 -1.09 1.47
C LEU A 79 -1.13 -2.45 1.55
N VAL A 80 -2.44 -2.46 1.82
CA VAL A 80 -3.24 -3.70 1.86
C VAL A 80 -3.29 -4.38 0.50
N VAL A 81 -3.56 -3.64 -0.58
CA VAL A 81 -3.61 -4.23 -1.94
C VAL A 81 -2.24 -4.72 -2.37
N ALA A 82 -1.20 -3.92 -2.19
CA ALA A 82 0.18 -4.30 -2.52
C ALA A 82 0.64 -5.53 -1.72
N GLY A 83 0.39 -5.54 -0.41
CA GLY A 83 0.74 -6.66 0.46
C GLY A 83 0.03 -7.96 0.09
N ARG A 84 -1.26 -7.91 -0.24
CA ARG A 84 -2.02 -9.09 -0.71
C ARG A 84 -1.47 -9.63 -2.03
N LEU A 85 -1.16 -8.77 -2.99
CA LEU A 85 -0.55 -9.18 -4.26
C LEU A 85 0.81 -9.87 -4.06
N LEU A 86 1.61 -9.38 -3.11
CA LEU A 86 2.87 -10.04 -2.74
C LEU A 86 2.64 -11.44 -2.15
N LEU A 87 1.64 -11.60 -1.28
CA LEU A 87 1.31 -12.88 -0.66
C LEU A 87 0.72 -13.87 -1.66
N ASP A 88 -0.10 -13.40 -2.59
CA ASP A 88 -0.72 -14.23 -3.63
C ASP A 88 0.27 -14.70 -4.71
N GLY A 89 1.53 -14.22 -4.66
CA GLY A 89 2.55 -14.51 -5.68
C GLY A 89 2.26 -13.83 -7.03
N GLU A 90 1.23 -12.98 -7.10
CA GLU A 90 0.86 -12.19 -8.28
C GLU A 90 1.74 -10.93 -8.40
N ALA A 91 2.89 -10.93 -7.75
CA ALA A 91 3.86 -9.84 -7.74
C ALA A 91 4.48 -9.54 -9.14
N ALA A 92 4.06 -10.22 -10.20
CA ALA A 92 4.50 -9.91 -11.55
C ALA A 92 4.19 -8.45 -11.96
N GLY A 93 3.11 -7.85 -11.43
CA GLY A 93 2.85 -6.40 -11.55
C GLY A 93 3.69 -5.53 -10.61
N LEU A 94 4.28 -6.14 -9.57
CA LEU A 94 5.23 -5.51 -8.64
C LEU A 94 6.69 -5.86 -9.01
N ASN A 95 6.92 -6.78 -9.97
CA ASN A 95 8.24 -7.25 -10.39
C ASN A 95 9.02 -6.27 -11.28
N ASP A 96 8.48 -5.09 -11.51
CA ASP A 96 9.26 -3.92 -11.85
C ASP A 96 9.25 -2.93 -10.66
N PRO A 97 9.74 -3.33 -9.45
CA PRO A 97 9.73 -2.46 -8.27
C PRO A 97 10.63 -1.24 -8.46
N LEU A 98 11.38 -1.19 -9.56
CA LEU A 98 12.38 -0.17 -9.84
C LEU A 98 12.20 0.52 -11.20
N GLY A 99 11.26 0.10 -12.08
CA GLY A 99 11.36 0.48 -13.48
C GLY A 99 10.19 1.23 -14.12
N ARG A 100 8.94 0.84 -13.97
CA ARG A 100 7.84 1.45 -14.73
C ARG A 100 6.64 1.91 -13.91
N SER A 101 6.33 1.23 -12.83
CA SER A 101 5.31 1.68 -11.87
C SER A 101 6.03 2.33 -10.70
N GLY A 102 6.41 3.60 -10.83
CA GLY A 102 7.11 4.37 -9.79
C GLY A 102 6.39 4.45 -8.43
N GLY A 103 5.22 3.83 -8.32
CA GLY A 103 4.34 3.94 -7.17
C GLY A 103 4.95 3.43 -5.87
N LEU A 104 5.46 2.19 -5.83
CA LEU A 104 6.06 1.65 -4.61
C LEU A 104 7.34 2.38 -4.23
N ALA A 105 8.21 2.64 -5.22
CA ALA A 105 9.45 3.37 -4.99
C ALA A 105 9.19 4.79 -4.48
N GLU A 106 8.18 5.46 -5.02
CA GLU A 106 7.78 6.81 -4.59
C GLU A 106 7.21 6.81 -3.16
N VAL A 107 6.33 5.86 -2.84
CA VAL A 107 5.78 5.71 -1.47
C VAL A 107 6.91 5.41 -0.48
N LEU A 108 7.84 4.51 -0.82
CA LEU A 108 8.99 4.18 0.03
C LEU A 108 9.93 5.39 0.20
N ARG A 109 10.16 6.16 -0.87
CA ARG A 109 10.96 7.38 -0.81
C ARG A 109 10.35 8.40 0.14
N GLN A 110 9.05 8.63 0.07
CA GLN A 110 8.34 9.57 0.95
C GLN A 110 8.32 9.09 2.41
N LEU A 111 8.11 7.78 2.64
CA LEU A 111 8.24 7.21 3.99
C LEU A 111 9.65 7.41 4.56
N ALA A 112 10.69 7.26 3.72
CA ALA A 112 12.07 7.53 4.12
C ALA A 112 12.30 9.01 4.48
N GLU A 113 11.69 9.93 3.74
CA GLU A 113 11.78 11.37 4.03
C GLU A 113 11.07 11.74 5.33
N LEU A 114 9.89 11.18 5.59
CA LEU A 114 9.17 11.40 6.83
C LEU A 114 9.93 10.85 8.05
N SER A 115 10.57 9.68 7.91
CA SER A 115 11.40 9.11 8.99
C SER A 115 12.65 9.96 9.29
N ARG A 116 13.20 10.66 8.29
CA ARG A 116 14.33 11.60 8.50
C ARG A 116 13.90 12.87 9.24
N SER A 117 12.75 13.41 8.92
CA SER A 117 12.26 14.64 9.56
C SER A 117 11.90 14.44 11.03
N SER A 118 11.61 13.21 11.45
CA SER A 118 11.35 12.85 12.86
C SER A 118 12.63 12.66 13.67
N SER A 119 13.79 12.44 13.01
CA SER A 119 15.08 12.18 13.66
C SER A 119 15.93 13.46 13.64
N THR A 120 15.62 14.43 14.50
CA THR A 120 16.29 15.74 14.58
C THR A 120 17.66 15.72 15.28
N ASN A 121 18.40 14.63 15.30
CA ASN A 121 19.74 14.58 15.86
C ASN A 121 20.69 13.75 15.01
N GLY A 122 21.56 14.42 14.25
CA GLY A 122 22.73 13.76 13.67
C GLY A 122 23.20 14.37 12.34
N GLN A 123 24.17 15.25 12.41
CA GLN A 123 24.93 15.79 11.32
C GLN A 123 25.78 14.73 10.61
N GLY A 124 25.79 14.73 9.29
CA GLY A 124 26.85 14.13 8.48
C GLY A 124 26.42 13.91 7.01
N PRO A 125 27.11 14.48 6.01
CA PRO A 125 26.86 14.16 4.61
C PRO A 125 27.69 12.93 4.21
N GLY A 126 27.04 11.80 3.98
CA GLY A 126 27.75 10.62 3.51
C GLY A 126 26.80 9.54 2.91
N GLY A 127 27.19 8.94 1.79
CA GLY A 127 26.42 7.94 1.05
C GLY A 127 26.01 6.65 1.83
N HIS A 128 26.43 6.50 3.07
CA HIS A 128 25.93 5.47 4.00
C HIS A 128 24.53 5.80 4.53
N GLU A 129 24.19 7.09 4.71
CA GLU A 129 22.87 7.53 5.20
C GLU A 129 21.74 7.20 4.23
N ASP A 130 21.99 7.26 2.92
CA ASP A 130 20.98 6.91 1.91
C ASP A 130 20.59 5.42 1.97
N GLY A 131 21.55 4.54 2.22
CA GLY A 131 21.32 3.11 2.38
C GLY A 131 20.50 2.81 3.65
N GLU A 132 20.85 3.45 4.76
CA GLU A 132 20.17 3.25 6.04
C GLU A 132 18.74 3.81 6.01
N ASN A 133 18.54 4.97 5.40
CA ASN A 133 17.21 5.55 5.23
C ASN A 133 16.29 4.67 4.36
N ARG A 134 16.83 4.06 3.30
CA ARG A 134 16.09 3.07 2.48
C ARG A 134 15.71 1.84 3.29
N LEU A 135 16.61 1.33 4.13
CA LEU A 135 16.34 0.20 5.01
C LEU A 135 15.27 0.54 6.05
N ARG A 136 15.31 1.73 6.64
CA ARG A 136 14.26 2.23 7.55
C ARG A 136 12.90 2.27 6.87
N ALA A 137 12.84 2.83 5.64
CA ALA A 137 11.59 2.87 4.87
C ALA A 137 11.05 1.48 4.56
N VAL A 138 11.91 0.53 4.18
CA VAL A 138 11.51 -0.86 3.94
C VAL A 138 11.02 -1.52 5.23
N ARG A 139 11.71 -1.33 6.36
CA ARG A 139 11.26 -1.83 7.66
C ARG A 139 9.88 -1.26 8.03
N LEU A 140 9.70 0.04 7.86
CA LEU A 140 8.44 0.71 8.16
C LEU A 140 7.31 0.17 7.28
N ALA A 141 7.54 0.05 5.97
CA ALA A 141 6.55 -0.51 5.05
C ALA A 141 6.21 -1.98 5.39
N ALA A 142 7.22 -2.80 5.72
CA ALA A 142 7.02 -4.19 6.10
C ALA A 142 6.21 -4.30 7.41
N LEU A 143 6.50 -3.44 8.39
CA LEU A 143 5.75 -3.37 9.64
C LEU A 143 4.29 -2.99 9.38
N LEU A 144 4.06 -1.95 8.58
CA LEU A 144 2.71 -1.48 8.25
C LEU A 144 1.91 -2.53 7.47
N ILE A 145 2.52 -3.15 6.47
CA ILE A 145 1.89 -4.24 5.71
C ILE A 145 1.56 -5.40 6.63
N GLY A 146 2.51 -5.82 7.46
CA GLY A 146 2.32 -6.90 8.43
C GLY A 146 1.17 -6.59 9.40
N LEU A 147 1.15 -5.39 9.96
CA LEU A 147 0.08 -4.96 10.86
C LEU A 147 -1.27 -4.96 10.15
N LEU A 148 -1.38 -4.31 8.99
CA LEU A 148 -2.65 -4.16 8.26
C LEU A 148 -3.22 -5.48 7.73
N LEU A 149 -2.37 -6.44 7.35
CA LEU A 149 -2.82 -7.74 6.82
C LEU A 149 -3.11 -8.76 7.91
N PHE A 150 -2.39 -8.72 9.01
CA PHE A 150 -2.45 -9.73 10.08
C PHE A 150 -2.96 -9.15 11.41
N GLU A 151 -3.47 -7.93 11.40
CA GLU A 151 -3.92 -7.19 12.58
C GLU A 151 -4.75 -8.02 13.55
N PRO A 152 -5.87 -8.67 13.15
CA PRO A 152 -6.69 -9.40 14.10
C PRO A 152 -5.92 -10.52 14.81
N ALA A 153 -5.11 -11.27 14.05
CA ALA A 153 -4.32 -12.37 14.60
C ALA A 153 -3.16 -11.88 15.48
N LEU A 154 -2.53 -10.77 15.12
CA LEU A 154 -1.44 -10.19 15.91
C LEU A 154 -1.95 -9.58 17.19
N LEU A 155 -3.07 -8.87 17.18
CA LEU A 155 -3.69 -8.30 18.39
C LEU A 155 -4.19 -9.39 19.32
N GLU A 156 -4.78 -10.45 18.78
CA GLU A 156 -5.20 -11.62 19.58
C GLU A 156 -4.00 -12.31 20.24
N ALA A 157 -2.95 -12.59 19.46
CA ALA A 157 -1.73 -13.22 19.95
C ALA A 157 -1.00 -12.38 21.01
N ALA A 158 -1.09 -11.05 20.92
CA ALA A 158 -0.51 -10.10 21.88
C ALA A 158 -1.41 -9.83 23.10
N GLY A 159 -2.64 -10.35 23.14
CA GLY A 159 -3.60 -10.07 24.19
C GLY A 159 -4.19 -8.65 24.16
N LEU A 160 -4.15 -8.01 22.97
CA LEU A 160 -4.57 -6.63 22.74
C LEU A 160 -5.91 -6.55 21.94
N SER A 161 -6.69 -7.61 21.91
CA SER A 161 -7.93 -7.73 21.10
C SER A 161 -9.00 -6.68 21.41
N GLY A 162 -8.84 -5.90 22.47
CA GLY A 162 -9.76 -4.83 22.85
C GLY A 162 -9.25 -3.42 22.54
N GLU A 163 -8.03 -3.27 22.01
CA GLU A 163 -7.46 -1.98 21.65
C GLU A 163 -7.84 -1.58 20.22
N ASP A 164 -7.89 -0.26 19.97
CA ASP A 164 -8.10 0.26 18.60
C ASP A 164 -6.83 -0.03 17.76
N PRO A 165 -6.97 -0.75 16.65
CA PRO A 165 -5.85 -1.08 15.78
C PRO A 165 -5.08 0.14 15.27
N ALA A 166 -5.77 1.24 14.99
CA ALA A 166 -5.14 2.48 14.55
C ALA A 166 -4.25 3.08 15.65
N GLU A 167 -4.66 2.97 16.91
CA GLU A 167 -3.89 3.45 18.05
C GLU A 167 -2.66 2.57 18.33
N VAL A 168 -2.83 1.25 18.23
CA VAL A 168 -1.70 0.30 18.31
C VAL A 168 -0.71 0.54 17.19
N GLY A 169 -1.19 0.73 15.95
CA GLY A 169 -0.36 1.06 14.79
C GLY A 169 0.43 2.35 14.98
N ALA A 170 -0.20 3.41 15.50
CA ALA A 170 0.47 4.68 15.78
C ALA A 170 1.56 4.51 16.86
N ARG A 171 1.32 3.75 17.91
CA ARG A 171 2.31 3.46 18.98
C ARG A 171 3.50 2.67 18.43
N LEU A 172 3.26 1.66 17.57
CA LEU A 172 4.33 0.89 16.93
C LEU A 172 5.15 1.74 15.97
N LEU A 173 4.51 2.64 15.24
CA LEU A 173 5.20 3.61 14.39
C LEU A 173 6.14 4.50 15.19
N HIS A 174 5.65 5.12 16.27
CA HIS A 174 6.49 5.95 17.15
C HIS A 174 7.69 5.16 17.68
N ALA A 175 7.48 3.95 18.19
CA ALA A 175 8.55 3.10 18.70
C ALA A 175 9.56 2.63 17.64
N SER A 176 9.22 2.74 16.35
CA SER A 176 10.09 2.30 15.24
C SER A 176 10.86 3.46 14.60
N LEU A 177 10.51 4.71 14.94
CA LEU A 177 11.15 5.93 14.46
C LEU A 177 12.25 6.42 15.43
N ASP A 178 12.24 5.97 16.67
CA ASP A 178 13.29 6.16 17.67
C ASP A 178 14.43 5.14 17.48
#